data_3ec1d99f274d4438e16abddc0f173753
#
_entry.id   3ec1d99f274d4438e16abddc0f173753
#
_cell.length_a   1.000
_cell.length_b   1.000
_cell.length_c   1.000
_cell.angle_alpha   90.00
_cell.angle_beta   90.00
_cell.angle_gamma   90.00
#
_symmetry.space_group_name_H-M   'P 1'
#
loop_
_entity.id
_entity.type
_entity.pdbx_description
1 polymer ?
#
loop_
_entity_poly.entity_id
_entity_poly.type
_entity_poly.pdbx_seq_one_letter_code
_entity_poly.pdbx_strand_id
1 'polypeptide(L)'
;MKRFATVLLLNLGIISGLVNTVQGESLTTAPDELTEIISGIEEAANKKNLDQVIEYYGADFTNTDGLTVETLEKALKQMWKSYPQLKYSTEIESWSREGNEIVAKTTTTIRGVKNTQGRKVRLSSTIKSRQYFQEQKLVRQDILAEQSQLTSGSNPPQVDIIAPKTVTVGAKYQIDLIVNEPLNDQVLLGGVQSEKTASNLYFNPSALELEPLPAGGIYKVATAPLLPDSNWLSAMLVRGDGITMITHRVNIEEAPAQP
;
A
#
# COMPACT_ATOMS: atom_id res chain seq x y z
N MET A 1 -48.01 -10.32 -9.40
CA MET A 1 -48.97 -9.23 -9.58
C MET A 1 -48.77 -8.20 -8.48
N LYS A 2 -48.84 -6.95 -8.88
CA LYS A 2 -48.82 -5.67 -8.13
C LYS A 2 -47.47 -5.02 -7.89
N ARG A 3 -47.18 -4.14 -8.83
CA ARG A 3 -46.32 -2.95 -8.79
C ARG A 3 -46.84 -1.99 -7.71
N PHE A 4 -45.93 -1.33 -6.98
CA PHE A 4 -46.21 0.03 -6.51
C PHE A 4 -45.00 0.92 -6.81
N ALA A 5 -45.31 1.95 -7.54
CA ALA A 5 -44.43 3.05 -7.89
C ALA A 5 -44.69 4.21 -6.91
N THR A 6 -43.76 5.19 -6.96
CA THR A 6 -43.99 6.61 -6.63
C THR A 6 -43.61 6.96 -5.18
N VAL A 7 -42.89 8.01 -4.87
CA VAL A 7 -43.02 9.43 -5.24
C VAL A 7 -41.71 10.17 -4.98
N LEU A 8 -41.34 10.99 -5.94
CA LEU A 8 -40.31 12.03 -5.88
C LEU A 8 -40.86 13.23 -5.06
N LEU A 9 -40.09 13.72 -4.10
CA LEU A 9 -40.34 15.04 -3.50
C LEU A 9 -39.06 15.89 -3.59
N LEU A 10 -39.08 16.85 -4.49
CA LEU A 10 -38.17 17.99 -4.54
C LEU A 10 -38.39 18.86 -3.29
N ASN A 11 -37.34 19.18 -2.58
CA ASN A 11 -37.29 20.35 -1.72
C ASN A 11 -36.13 21.24 -2.17
N LEU A 12 -36.46 22.34 -2.83
CA LEU A 12 -35.55 23.46 -3.05
C LEU A 12 -35.42 24.23 -1.71
N GLY A 13 -34.25 24.16 -1.12
CA GLY A 13 -33.84 25.05 -0.06
C GLY A 13 -32.60 25.81 -0.51
N ILE A 14 -32.77 27.07 -0.90
CA ILE A 14 -31.65 28.00 -1.20
C ILE A 14 -31.05 28.39 0.14
N ILE A 15 -29.85 27.90 0.45
CA ILE A 15 -29.01 28.48 1.52
C ILE A 15 -27.74 28.99 0.84
N SER A 16 -27.66 30.33 0.75
CA SER A 16 -26.44 31.02 0.35
C SER A 16 -25.42 30.91 1.49
N GLY A 17 -24.57 29.89 1.45
CA GLY A 17 -23.41 29.73 2.29
C GLY A 17 -22.17 29.87 1.43
N LEU A 18 -21.24 30.71 1.87
CA LEU A 18 -19.90 30.89 1.27
C LEU A 18 -19.24 29.53 1.07
N VAL A 19 -19.24 29.07 -0.17
CA VAL A 19 -18.52 27.85 -0.55
C VAL A 19 -17.06 28.22 -0.71
N ASN A 20 -16.25 27.88 0.29
CA ASN A 20 -14.85 27.62 0.02
C ASN A 20 -14.82 26.50 -1.01
N THR A 21 -14.48 26.83 -2.24
CA THR A 21 -14.30 25.87 -3.31
C THR A 21 -13.11 24.98 -2.96
N VAL A 22 -13.40 23.88 -2.27
CA VAL A 22 -12.59 22.68 -2.42
C VAL A 22 -12.73 22.30 -3.88
N GLN A 23 -11.69 22.53 -4.66
CA GLN A 23 -11.63 22.21 -6.07
C GLN A 23 -11.78 20.68 -6.17
N GLY A 24 -12.96 20.24 -6.57
CA GLY A 24 -13.30 18.81 -6.64
C GLY A 24 -12.29 18.09 -7.52
N GLU A 25 -11.93 16.87 -7.10
CA GLU A 25 -11.11 15.95 -7.89
C GLU A 25 -11.73 15.82 -9.28
N SER A 26 -11.04 16.33 -10.29
CA SER A 26 -11.52 16.32 -11.66
C SER A 26 -11.40 14.90 -12.23
N LEU A 27 -12.51 14.32 -12.68
CA LEU A 27 -12.54 13.11 -13.50
C LEU A 27 -12.07 13.41 -14.95
N THR A 28 -11.44 14.55 -15.18
CA THR A 28 -10.85 14.88 -16.48
C THR A 28 -9.66 13.98 -16.75
N THR A 29 -9.49 13.59 -18.02
CA THR A 29 -8.31 12.85 -18.49
C THR A 29 -7.04 13.50 -17.96
N ALA A 30 -6.12 12.70 -17.40
CA ALA A 30 -4.85 13.20 -16.92
C ALA A 30 -4.10 13.89 -18.07
N PRO A 31 -3.37 15.00 -17.80
CA PRO A 31 -2.60 15.67 -18.83
C PRO A 31 -1.52 14.74 -19.39
N ASP A 32 -1.19 14.89 -20.66
CA ASP A 32 -0.21 14.06 -21.36
C ASP A 32 1.13 14.06 -20.63
N GLU A 33 1.56 15.23 -20.15
CA GLU A 33 2.76 15.38 -19.33
C GLU A 33 2.81 14.41 -18.13
N LEU A 34 1.73 14.31 -17.34
CA LEU A 34 1.65 13.41 -16.19
C LEU A 34 1.63 11.93 -16.62
N THR A 35 0.87 11.64 -17.67
CA THR A 35 0.74 10.29 -18.22
C THR A 35 2.09 9.80 -18.77
N GLU A 36 2.85 10.64 -19.47
CA GLU A 36 4.17 10.34 -19.99
C GLU A 36 5.18 10.06 -18.88
N ILE A 37 5.19 10.84 -17.80
CA ILE A 37 6.09 10.62 -16.67
C ILE A 37 5.78 9.28 -15.99
N ILE A 38 4.52 9.04 -15.64
CA ILE A 38 4.11 7.81 -14.92
C ILE A 38 4.35 6.58 -15.79
N SER A 39 3.99 6.60 -17.06
CA SER A 39 4.25 5.49 -17.97
C SER A 39 5.73 5.30 -18.24
N GLY A 40 6.51 6.38 -18.30
CA GLY A 40 7.98 6.32 -18.44
C GLY A 40 8.65 5.66 -17.24
N ILE A 41 8.25 6.01 -16.01
CA ILE A 41 8.73 5.35 -14.78
C ILE A 41 8.36 3.86 -14.82
N GLU A 42 7.11 3.52 -15.14
CA GLU A 42 6.63 2.14 -15.23
C GLU A 42 7.43 1.33 -16.26
N GLU A 43 7.60 1.87 -17.45
CA GLU A 43 8.32 1.21 -18.54
C GLU A 43 9.79 0.98 -18.20
N ALA A 44 10.48 2.00 -17.66
CA ALA A 44 11.87 1.91 -17.22
C ALA A 44 12.03 0.88 -16.08
N ALA A 45 11.11 0.87 -15.09
CA ALA A 45 11.12 -0.10 -14.01
C ALA A 45 10.87 -1.54 -14.51
N ASN A 46 9.96 -1.72 -15.48
CA ASN A 46 9.69 -3.01 -16.11
C ASN A 46 10.87 -3.52 -16.95
N LYS A 47 11.65 -2.62 -17.55
CA LYS A 47 12.92 -2.93 -18.24
C LYS A 47 14.10 -3.08 -17.28
N LYS A 48 13.93 -2.76 -15.98
CA LYS A 48 14.99 -2.71 -14.97
C LYS A 48 16.13 -1.75 -15.35
N ASN A 49 15.79 -0.70 -16.05
CA ASN A 49 16.71 0.37 -16.41
C ASN A 49 16.73 1.41 -15.28
N LEU A 50 17.68 1.23 -14.35
CA LEU A 50 17.76 2.08 -13.16
C LEU A 50 18.03 3.54 -13.52
N ASP A 51 18.98 3.78 -14.40
CA ASP A 51 19.37 5.14 -14.78
C ASP A 51 18.16 5.90 -15.34
N GLN A 52 17.40 5.24 -16.21
CA GLN A 52 16.18 5.82 -16.76
C GLN A 52 15.08 6.01 -15.70
N VAL A 53 14.94 5.11 -14.71
CA VAL A 53 13.99 5.33 -13.60
C VAL A 53 14.37 6.59 -12.84
N ILE A 54 15.65 6.73 -12.47
CA ILE A 54 16.13 7.85 -11.65
C ILE A 54 16.02 9.19 -12.38
N GLU A 55 16.09 9.20 -13.71
CA GLU A 55 15.86 10.42 -14.50
C GLU A 55 14.49 11.07 -14.26
N TYR A 56 13.49 10.32 -13.83
CA TYR A 56 12.16 10.85 -13.49
C TYR A 56 12.04 11.37 -12.05
N TYR A 57 13.08 11.21 -11.22
CA TYR A 57 13.05 11.66 -9.82
C TYR A 57 13.83 12.96 -9.65
N GLY A 58 13.31 13.87 -8.83
CA GLY A 58 14.05 15.07 -8.42
C GLY A 58 15.23 14.71 -7.52
N ALA A 59 16.29 15.48 -7.55
CA ALA A 59 17.48 15.23 -6.72
C ALA A 59 17.16 15.17 -5.21
N ASP A 60 16.22 16.01 -4.77
CA ASP A 60 15.77 16.09 -3.37
C ASP A 60 14.53 15.24 -3.10
N PHE A 61 14.25 14.25 -3.95
CA PHE A 61 13.10 13.36 -3.74
C PHE A 61 13.12 12.71 -2.37
N THR A 62 11.93 12.66 -1.76
CA THR A 62 11.68 11.90 -0.52
C THR A 62 10.28 11.31 -0.52
N ASN A 63 10.09 10.23 0.25
CA ASN A 63 8.76 9.69 0.55
C ASN A 63 8.48 9.67 2.06
N THR A 64 7.26 9.33 2.44
CA THR A 64 6.84 9.27 3.85
C THR A 64 7.61 8.26 4.70
N ASP A 65 8.28 7.27 4.11
CA ASP A 65 9.09 6.28 4.82
C ASP A 65 10.56 6.71 4.92
N GLY A 66 10.91 7.90 4.43
CA GLY A 66 12.27 8.44 4.43
C GLY A 66 13.17 7.87 3.34
N LEU A 67 12.62 7.33 2.24
CA LEU A 67 13.41 7.00 1.05
C LEU A 67 13.83 8.29 0.35
N THR A 68 15.11 8.37 0.03
CA THR A 68 15.74 9.34 -0.89
C THR A 68 16.04 8.66 -2.22
N VAL A 69 16.48 9.41 -3.23
CA VAL A 69 16.91 8.85 -4.52
C VAL A 69 17.96 7.75 -4.30
N GLU A 70 18.97 7.98 -3.47
CA GLU A 70 20.05 7.02 -3.22
C GLU A 70 19.53 5.71 -2.60
N THR A 71 18.64 5.80 -1.61
CA THR A 71 18.07 4.61 -0.96
C THR A 71 17.05 3.92 -1.85
N LEU A 72 16.31 4.65 -2.68
CA LEU A 72 15.43 4.10 -3.71
C LEU A 72 16.22 3.27 -4.73
N GLU A 73 17.36 3.78 -5.22
CA GLU A 73 18.23 3.02 -6.11
C GLU A 73 18.67 1.69 -5.52
N LYS A 74 19.11 1.72 -4.24
CA LYS A 74 19.52 0.51 -3.52
C LYS A 74 18.36 -0.48 -3.40
N ALA A 75 17.16 0.02 -3.06
CA ALA A 75 15.96 -0.80 -2.92
C ALA A 75 15.55 -1.45 -4.26
N LEU A 76 15.57 -0.69 -5.36
CA LEU A 76 15.27 -1.22 -6.70
C LEU A 76 16.27 -2.27 -7.14
N LYS A 77 17.58 -2.02 -6.98
CA LYS A 77 18.65 -2.99 -7.29
C LYS A 77 18.45 -4.30 -6.52
N GLN A 78 18.15 -4.22 -5.22
CA GLN A 78 17.92 -5.41 -4.38
C GLN A 78 16.64 -6.14 -4.79
N MET A 79 15.57 -5.43 -5.06
CA MET A 79 14.29 -5.99 -5.49
C MET A 79 14.44 -6.73 -6.83
N TRP A 80 15.07 -6.10 -7.82
CA TRP A 80 15.29 -6.69 -9.14
C TRP A 80 16.25 -7.88 -9.14
N LYS A 81 17.24 -7.86 -8.23
CA LYS A 81 18.11 -9.02 -8.00
C LYS A 81 17.33 -10.17 -7.37
N SER A 82 16.43 -9.86 -6.45
CA SER A 82 15.62 -10.88 -5.72
C SER A 82 14.51 -11.47 -6.59
N TYR A 83 13.90 -10.67 -7.47
CA TYR A 83 12.79 -11.06 -8.32
C TYR A 83 13.15 -10.89 -9.81
N PRO A 84 13.68 -11.93 -10.47
CA PRO A 84 13.99 -11.87 -11.91
C PRO A 84 12.77 -11.56 -12.78
N GLN A 85 11.60 -12.03 -12.37
CA GLN A 85 10.32 -11.75 -13.01
C GLN A 85 9.53 -10.80 -12.12
N LEU A 86 9.63 -9.51 -12.38
CA LEU A 86 8.92 -8.45 -11.68
C LEU A 86 8.21 -7.57 -12.68
N LYS A 87 6.97 -7.22 -12.39
CA LYS A 87 6.15 -6.34 -13.21
C LYS A 87 5.50 -5.26 -12.34
N TYR A 88 5.58 -4.04 -12.81
CA TYR A 88 4.92 -2.85 -12.26
C TYR A 88 3.78 -2.43 -13.17
N SER A 89 2.70 -1.93 -12.59
CA SER A 89 1.61 -1.26 -13.29
C SER A 89 1.06 -0.16 -12.42
N THR A 90 0.93 1.05 -12.95
CA THR A 90 0.48 2.23 -12.21
C THR A 90 -0.74 2.84 -12.89
N GLU A 91 -1.81 3.03 -12.12
CA GLU A 91 -3.04 3.68 -12.54
C GLU A 91 -3.14 5.04 -11.84
N ILE A 92 -3.51 6.09 -12.60
CA ILE A 92 -3.83 7.42 -12.07
C ILE A 92 -5.29 7.40 -11.63
N GLU A 93 -5.55 7.51 -10.32
CA GLU A 93 -6.92 7.57 -9.78
C GLU A 93 -7.52 8.97 -9.94
N SER A 94 -6.73 9.99 -9.64
CA SER A 94 -7.10 11.40 -9.76
C SER A 94 -5.86 12.29 -9.82
N TRP A 95 -6.04 13.54 -10.24
CA TRP A 95 -4.98 14.51 -10.28
C TRP A 95 -5.51 15.93 -10.06
N SER A 96 -4.64 16.84 -9.65
CA SER A 96 -4.87 18.27 -9.52
C SER A 96 -3.60 19.05 -9.85
N ARG A 97 -3.75 20.34 -10.12
CA ARG A 97 -2.61 21.26 -10.24
C ARG A 97 -2.64 22.22 -9.05
N GLU A 98 -1.56 22.23 -8.29
CA GLU A 98 -1.38 23.03 -7.10
C GLU A 98 -0.17 23.98 -7.29
N GLY A 99 -0.43 25.20 -7.75
CA GLY A 99 0.63 26.12 -8.15
C GLY A 99 1.46 25.57 -9.31
N ASN A 100 2.75 25.33 -9.07
CA ASN A 100 3.67 24.76 -10.06
C ASN A 100 3.76 23.22 -9.99
N GLU A 101 3.03 22.60 -9.08
CA GLU A 101 3.03 21.14 -8.92
C GLU A 101 1.84 20.49 -9.63
N ILE A 102 2.06 19.30 -10.18
CA ILE A 102 0.99 18.35 -10.48
C ILE A 102 0.96 17.36 -9.34
N VAL A 103 -0.21 17.22 -8.71
CA VAL A 103 -0.43 16.25 -7.64
C VAL A 103 -1.31 15.14 -8.18
N ALA A 104 -0.84 13.88 -8.10
CA ALA A 104 -1.59 12.72 -8.57
C ALA A 104 -1.81 11.71 -7.44
N LYS A 105 -3.02 11.17 -7.34
CA LYS A 105 -3.27 9.94 -6.59
C LYS A 105 -3.13 8.76 -7.54
N THR A 106 -2.32 7.80 -7.15
CA THR A 106 -2.00 6.64 -7.98
C THR A 106 -2.17 5.34 -7.21
N THR A 107 -2.47 4.27 -7.95
CA THR A 107 -2.38 2.90 -7.46
C THR A 107 -1.33 2.14 -8.26
N THR A 108 -0.24 1.76 -7.62
CA THR A 108 0.82 0.93 -8.22
C THR A 108 0.66 -0.51 -7.76
N THR A 109 0.51 -1.41 -8.72
CA THR A 109 0.53 -2.87 -8.51
C THR A 109 1.90 -3.42 -8.88
N ILE A 110 2.49 -4.24 -8.00
CA ILE A 110 3.77 -4.91 -8.23
C ILE A 110 3.53 -6.41 -8.13
N ARG A 111 3.91 -7.15 -9.16
CA ARG A 111 3.83 -8.62 -9.17
C ARG A 111 5.19 -9.21 -9.48
N GLY A 112 5.61 -10.18 -8.67
CA GLY A 112 6.92 -10.78 -8.82
C GLY A 112 6.90 -12.30 -8.62
N VAL A 113 7.83 -12.97 -9.29
CA VAL A 113 8.06 -14.40 -9.11
C VAL A 113 9.56 -14.65 -9.00
N LYS A 114 9.95 -15.44 -8.01
CA LYS A 114 11.31 -15.98 -7.89
C LYS A 114 11.27 -17.46 -7.53
N ASN A 115 12.34 -18.18 -7.85
CA ASN A 115 12.56 -19.54 -7.37
C ASN A 115 13.66 -19.53 -6.30
N THR A 116 13.37 -20.06 -5.14
CA THR A 116 14.32 -20.15 -4.03
C THR A 116 14.35 -21.59 -3.54
N GLN A 117 15.49 -22.25 -3.63
CA GLN A 117 15.67 -23.64 -3.19
C GLN A 117 14.58 -24.61 -3.73
N GLY A 118 14.27 -24.48 -5.03
CA GLY A 118 13.24 -25.31 -5.69
C GLY A 118 11.79 -24.91 -5.38
N ARG A 119 11.56 -23.91 -4.55
CA ARG A 119 10.22 -23.40 -4.22
C ARG A 119 9.94 -22.11 -5.00
N LYS A 120 8.75 -22.06 -5.58
CA LYS A 120 8.24 -20.86 -6.24
C LYS A 120 7.70 -19.89 -5.19
N VAL A 121 8.26 -18.67 -5.17
CA VAL A 121 7.81 -17.57 -4.33
C VAL A 121 7.13 -16.54 -5.21
N ARG A 122 5.91 -16.15 -4.86
CA ARG A 122 5.12 -15.14 -5.56
C ARG A 122 4.96 -13.92 -4.66
N LEU A 123 5.17 -12.75 -5.24
CA LEU A 123 4.91 -11.45 -4.63
C LEU A 123 3.74 -10.79 -5.34
N SER A 124 2.82 -10.23 -4.56
CA SER A 124 1.78 -9.29 -5.01
C SER A 124 1.76 -8.12 -4.05
N SER A 125 1.86 -6.90 -4.54
CA SER A 125 1.81 -5.69 -3.73
C SER A 125 0.93 -4.65 -4.42
N THR A 126 0.17 -3.91 -3.63
CA THR A 126 -0.63 -2.76 -4.07
C THR A 126 -0.30 -1.59 -3.16
N ILE A 127 0.13 -0.48 -3.78
CA ILE A 127 0.54 0.74 -3.09
C ILE A 127 -0.29 1.89 -3.62
N LYS A 128 -1.02 2.57 -2.75
CA LYS A 128 -1.70 3.82 -3.05
C LYS A 128 -0.86 4.99 -2.59
N SER A 129 -0.64 5.94 -3.47
CA SER A 129 0.24 7.08 -3.20
C SER A 129 -0.38 8.38 -3.64
N ARG A 130 0.02 9.46 -2.98
CA ARG A 130 -0.06 10.82 -3.51
C ARG A 130 1.32 11.23 -3.95
N GLN A 131 1.45 11.56 -5.23
CA GLN A 131 2.72 11.88 -5.88
C GLN A 131 2.71 13.34 -6.33
N TYR A 132 3.82 14.03 -6.12
CA TYR A 132 3.98 15.45 -6.40
C TYR A 132 5.06 15.63 -7.46
N PHE A 133 4.68 16.24 -8.57
CA PHE A 133 5.57 16.42 -9.73
C PHE A 133 5.85 17.89 -9.94
N GLN A 134 7.13 18.24 -10.09
CA GLN A 134 7.62 19.55 -10.50
C GLN A 134 8.62 19.38 -11.63
N GLU A 135 8.58 20.26 -12.65
CA GLU A 135 9.52 20.23 -13.77
C GLU A 135 9.70 18.82 -14.36
N GLN A 136 8.61 18.08 -14.53
CA GLN A 136 8.57 16.70 -15.03
C GLN A 136 9.33 15.68 -14.15
N LYS A 137 9.56 15.98 -12.88
CA LYS A 137 10.19 15.09 -11.91
C LYS A 137 9.25 14.80 -10.75
N LEU A 138 9.28 13.56 -10.28
CA LEU A 138 8.66 13.18 -9.01
C LEU A 138 9.54 13.69 -7.87
N VAL A 139 9.03 14.67 -7.10
CA VAL A 139 9.79 15.33 -6.02
C VAL A 139 9.39 14.84 -4.63
N ARG A 140 8.15 14.36 -4.47
CA ARG A 140 7.66 13.82 -3.20
C ARG A 140 6.61 12.73 -3.43
N GLN A 141 6.58 11.75 -2.52
CA GLN A 141 5.56 10.70 -2.53
C GLN A 141 5.07 10.43 -1.11
N ASP A 142 3.78 10.60 -0.88
CA ASP A 142 3.11 10.19 0.35
C ASP A 142 2.46 8.82 0.12
N ILE A 143 2.82 7.81 0.93
CA ILE A 143 2.21 6.48 0.84
C ILE A 143 0.91 6.46 1.65
N LEU A 144 -0.22 6.41 0.95
CA LEU A 144 -1.56 6.48 1.56
C LEU A 144 -2.06 5.12 2.04
N ALA A 145 -1.71 4.05 1.34
CA ALA A 145 -2.02 2.68 1.74
C ALA A 145 -1.04 1.71 1.08
N GLU A 146 -0.77 0.61 1.73
CA GLU A 146 0.05 -0.46 1.20
C GLU A 146 -0.46 -1.80 1.71
N GLN A 147 -0.55 -2.75 0.80
CA GLN A 147 -0.79 -4.15 1.14
C GLN A 147 0.07 -5.03 0.24
N SER A 148 0.94 -5.81 0.85
CA SER A 148 1.84 -6.73 0.17
C SER A 148 1.60 -8.14 0.67
N GLN A 149 1.63 -9.11 -0.24
CA GLN A 149 1.53 -10.53 0.07
C GLN A 149 2.62 -11.29 -0.64
N LEU A 150 3.27 -12.17 0.09
CA LEU A 150 4.26 -13.10 -0.42
C LEU A 150 3.81 -14.53 -0.09
N THR A 151 3.72 -15.38 -1.11
CA THR A 151 3.32 -16.78 -0.93
C THR A 151 4.40 -17.73 -1.44
N SER A 152 4.58 -18.85 -0.76
CA SER A 152 5.54 -19.90 -1.13
C SER A 152 5.01 -21.27 -0.76
N GLY A 153 5.38 -22.28 -1.56
CA GLY A 153 4.95 -23.67 -1.34
C GLY A 153 3.90 -24.14 -2.34
N SER A 154 3.42 -25.36 -2.17
CA SER A 154 2.40 -25.99 -3.02
C SER A 154 1.00 -25.50 -2.67
N ASN A 155 0.73 -25.28 -1.38
CA ASN A 155 -0.56 -24.84 -0.85
C ASN A 155 -0.36 -23.84 0.29
N PRO A 156 0.07 -22.58 0.00
CA PRO A 156 0.26 -21.56 1.02
C PRO A 156 -1.09 -21.20 1.66
N PRO A 157 -1.14 -20.95 2.99
CA PRO A 157 -2.36 -20.54 3.67
C PRO A 157 -3.04 -19.36 2.97
N GLN A 158 -4.34 -19.46 2.69
CA GLN A 158 -5.13 -18.34 2.19
C GLN A 158 -5.62 -17.53 3.39
N VAL A 159 -5.26 -16.26 3.41
CA VAL A 159 -5.43 -15.40 4.57
C VAL A 159 -6.20 -14.15 4.19
N ASP A 160 -7.29 -13.90 4.89
CA ASP A 160 -7.95 -12.60 4.90
C ASP A 160 -7.37 -11.74 6.01
N ILE A 161 -7.05 -10.48 5.69
CA ILE A 161 -6.62 -9.49 6.65
C ILE A 161 -7.75 -8.49 6.89
N ILE A 162 -8.17 -8.37 8.15
CA ILE A 162 -9.11 -7.36 8.61
C ILE A 162 -8.33 -6.45 9.56
N ALA A 163 -7.90 -5.32 9.02
CA ALA A 163 -7.18 -4.27 9.75
C ALA A 163 -7.55 -2.91 9.15
N PRO A 164 -7.62 -1.85 9.95
CA PRO A 164 -7.89 -0.50 9.45
C PRO A 164 -6.70 0.00 8.62
N LYS A 165 -6.98 0.84 7.62
CA LYS A 165 -5.95 1.57 6.87
C LYS A 165 -5.50 2.84 7.60
N THR A 166 -6.39 3.41 8.41
CA THR A 166 -6.16 4.62 9.19
C THR A 166 -6.77 4.45 10.57
N VAL A 167 -6.07 4.91 11.59
CA VAL A 167 -6.52 4.97 12.99
C VAL A 167 -6.17 6.32 13.58
N THR A 168 -6.95 6.74 14.57
CA THR A 168 -6.65 7.96 15.33
C THR A 168 -5.55 7.70 16.36
N VAL A 169 -4.70 8.69 16.64
CA VAL A 169 -3.70 8.63 17.71
C VAL A 169 -4.28 8.11 19.01
N GLY A 170 -3.61 7.19 19.68
CA GLY A 170 -4.03 6.57 20.94
C GLY A 170 -5.24 5.64 20.87
N ALA A 171 -5.89 5.50 19.72
CA ALA A 171 -7.08 4.64 19.58
C ALA A 171 -6.69 3.15 19.61
N LYS A 172 -7.60 2.33 20.17
CA LYS A 172 -7.50 0.87 20.04
C LYS A 172 -8.10 0.43 18.71
N TYR A 173 -7.45 -0.53 18.06
CA TYR A 173 -7.94 -1.11 16.82
C TYR A 173 -7.69 -2.60 16.75
N GLN A 174 -8.53 -3.29 15.99
CA GLN A 174 -8.49 -4.74 15.84
C GLN A 174 -7.68 -5.15 14.63
N ILE A 175 -6.99 -6.27 14.74
CA ILE A 175 -6.20 -6.91 13.71
C ILE A 175 -6.58 -8.38 13.69
N ASP A 176 -7.26 -8.81 12.62
CA ASP A 176 -7.60 -10.21 12.42
C ASP A 176 -6.95 -10.72 11.13
N LEU A 177 -6.25 -11.83 11.23
CA LEU A 177 -5.67 -12.59 10.13
C LEU A 177 -6.33 -13.95 10.16
N ILE A 178 -7.25 -14.19 9.24
CA ILE A 178 -8.12 -15.37 9.23
C ILE A 178 -7.65 -16.32 8.13
N VAL A 179 -7.30 -17.55 8.49
CA VAL A 179 -7.03 -18.60 7.50
C VAL A 179 -8.34 -19.19 7.03
N ASN A 180 -8.59 -19.14 5.73
CA ASN A 180 -9.88 -19.49 5.12
C ASN A 180 -10.11 -21.00 5.00
N GLU A 181 -9.03 -21.79 5.02
CA GLU A 181 -9.13 -23.24 4.89
C GLU A 181 -9.14 -23.93 6.27
N PRO A 182 -9.86 -25.05 6.42
CA PRO A 182 -9.79 -25.87 7.63
C PRO A 182 -8.36 -26.34 7.88
N LEU A 183 -7.89 -26.27 9.14
CA LEU A 183 -6.56 -26.77 9.50
C LEU A 183 -6.46 -28.30 9.43
N ASN A 184 -7.58 -29.00 9.59
CA ASN A 184 -7.63 -30.46 9.75
C ASN A 184 -6.62 -30.88 10.85
N ASP A 185 -5.73 -31.86 10.54
CA ASP A 185 -4.67 -32.32 11.44
C ASP A 185 -3.34 -31.57 11.25
N GLN A 186 -3.33 -30.46 10.51
CA GLN A 186 -2.10 -29.72 10.22
C GLN A 186 -1.82 -28.67 11.31
N VAL A 187 -0.54 -28.52 11.66
CA VAL A 187 -0.09 -27.44 12.53
C VAL A 187 0.05 -26.15 11.71
N LEU A 188 -0.59 -25.10 12.18
CA LEU A 188 -0.38 -23.74 11.69
C LEU A 188 0.47 -22.99 12.69
N LEU A 189 1.60 -22.44 12.24
CA LEU A 189 2.39 -21.48 13.00
C LEU A 189 2.15 -20.08 12.44
N GLY A 190 2.19 -19.07 13.28
CA GLY A 190 2.10 -17.69 12.82
C GLY A 190 2.55 -16.68 13.86
N GLY A 191 2.80 -15.49 13.36
CA GLY A 191 3.18 -14.34 14.17
C GLY A 191 2.82 -13.04 13.48
N VAL A 192 2.62 -12.00 14.26
CA VAL A 192 2.35 -10.64 13.77
C VAL A 192 3.09 -9.64 14.64
N GLN A 193 3.68 -8.64 14.00
CA GLN A 193 4.28 -7.49 14.66
C GLN A 193 3.84 -6.20 13.97
N SER A 194 3.86 -5.11 14.72
CA SER A 194 3.66 -3.75 14.23
C SER A 194 4.91 -2.94 14.51
N GLU A 195 5.43 -2.27 13.51
CA GLU A 195 6.62 -1.42 13.63
C GLU A 195 6.47 -0.16 12.80
N LYS A 196 7.07 0.94 13.27
CA LYS A 196 7.08 2.22 12.55
C LYS A 196 7.70 2.03 11.17
N THR A 197 7.08 2.62 10.14
CA THR A 197 7.65 2.62 8.78
C THR A 197 8.96 3.40 8.76
N ALA A 198 9.98 2.83 8.12
CA ALA A 198 11.28 3.48 8.00
C ALA A 198 12.07 2.91 6.82
N SER A 199 12.88 3.75 6.17
CA SER A 199 13.66 3.34 4.99
C SER A 199 14.66 2.23 5.25
N ASN A 200 15.22 2.10 6.46
CA ASN A 200 16.14 1.03 6.83
C ASN A 200 15.48 -0.36 6.84
N LEU A 201 14.18 -0.45 7.11
CA LEU A 201 13.44 -1.71 7.15
C LEU A 201 13.24 -2.35 5.77
N TYR A 202 13.35 -1.58 4.69
CA TYR A 202 13.40 -2.13 3.33
C TYR A 202 14.62 -3.05 3.12
N PHE A 203 15.69 -2.84 3.88
CA PHE A 203 16.94 -3.57 3.76
C PHE A 203 17.14 -4.60 4.88
N ASN A 204 16.65 -4.27 6.08
CA ASN A 204 16.83 -5.04 7.29
C ASN A 204 15.49 -5.23 8.00
N PRO A 205 14.57 -6.06 7.46
CA PRO A 205 13.28 -6.31 8.10
C PRO A 205 13.49 -7.00 9.45
N SER A 206 12.64 -6.66 10.42
CA SER A 206 12.67 -7.28 11.74
C SER A 206 12.25 -8.75 11.67
N ALA A 207 12.79 -9.57 12.56
CA ALA A 207 12.42 -10.97 12.66
C ALA A 207 11.04 -11.13 13.31
N LEU A 208 10.23 -12.04 12.78
CA LEU A 208 8.94 -12.43 13.35
C LEU A 208 9.09 -13.67 14.22
N GLU A 209 8.59 -13.61 15.43
CA GLU A 209 8.43 -14.78 16.30
C GLU A 209 7.16 -15.53 15.90
N LEU A 210 7.28 -16.84 15.73
CA LEU A 210 6.16 -17.70 15.31
C LEU A 210 5.77 -18.61 16.47
N GLU A 211 4.46 -18.74 16.67
CA GLU A 211 3.86 -19.62 17.67
C GLU A 211 2.72 -20.46 17.07
N PRO A 212 2.35 -21.60 17.65
CA PRO A 212 1.21 -22.39 17.18
C PRO A 212 -0.10 -21.61 17.28
N LEU A 213 -0.92 -21.72 16.23
CA LEU A 213 -2.21 -21.03 16.09
C LEU A 213 -3.37 -22.04 16.09
N PRO A 214 -3.85 -22.51 17.24
CA PRO A 214 -4.89 -23.55 17.29
C PRO A 214 -6.26 -23.04 16.80
N ALA A 215 -6.50 -21.74 16.82
CA ALA A 215 -7.76 -21.13 16.40
C ALA A 215 -7.83 -20.77 14.90
N GLY A 216 -6.82 -21.18 14.08
CA GLY A 216 -6.86 -20.95 12.63
C GLY A 216 -6.63 -19.50 12.21
N GLY A 217 -6.06 -18.66 13.07
CA GLY A 217 -5.80 -17.26 12.77
C GLY A 217 -5.10 -16.51 13.89
N ILE A 218 -4.86 -15.22 13.65
CA ILE A 218 -4.30 -14.29 14.63
C ILE A 218 -5.36 -13.22 14.90
N TYR A 219 -5.69 -13.02 16.17
CA TYR A 219 -6.68 -12.05 16.62
C TYR A 219 -6.04 -11.17 17.68
N LYS A 220 -5.79 -9.91 17.36
CA LYS A 220 -5.12 -8.97 18.26
C LYS A 220 -5.86 -7.64 18.35
N VAL A 221 -5.74 -7.00 19.50
CA VAL A 221 -6.09 -5.60 19.70
C VAL A 221 -4.80 -4.84 19.93
N ALA A 222 -4.55 -3.84 19.10
CA ALA A 222 -3.42 -2.94 19.22
C ALA A 222 -3.87 -1.55 19.69
N THR A 223 -2.93 -0.75 20.18
CA THR A 223 -3.15 0.66 20.49
C THR A 223 -2.25 1.50 19.60
N ALA A 224 -2.83 2.48 18.91
CA ALA A 224 -2.10 3.39 18.06
C ALA A 224 -1.12 4.26 18.90
N PRO A 225 0.05 4.63 18.35
CA PRO A 225 0.92 5.64 18.94
C PRO A 225 0.20 6.95 19.28
N LEU A 226 0.78 7.74 20.19
CA LEU A 226 0.23 9.05 20.60
C LEU A 226 0.60 10.20 19.65
N LEU A 227 1.40 9.93 18.63
CA LEU A 227 1.78 10.90 17.59
C LEU A 227 1.39 10.35 16.22
N PRO A 228 1.01 11.23 15.28
CA PRO A 228 0.78 10.85 13.88
C PRO A 228 2.01 10.17 13.27
N ASP A 229 1.80 9.06 12.59
CA ASP A 229 2.85 8.25 11.99
C ASP A 229 2.28 7.22 11.00
N SER A 230 3.09 6.30 10.55
CA SER A 230 2.69 5.13 9.79
C SER A 230 3.37 3.87 10.35
N ASN A 231 2.62 2.79 10.47
CA ASN A 231 3.16 1.51 10.89
C ASN A 231 2.97 0.45 9.80
N TRP A 232 3.96 -0.43 9.65
CA TRP A 232 3.77 -1.71 8.99
C TRP A 232 3.30 -2.76 9.99
N LEU A 233 2.18 -3.36 9.66
CA LEU A 233 1.70 -4.57 10.28
C LEU A 233 2.19 -5.75 9.43
N SER A 234 3.22 -6.46 9.92
CA SER A 234 3.82 -7.60 9.23
C SER A 234 3.40 -8.90 9.91
N ALA A 235 2.93 -9.86 9.10
CA ALA A 235 2.51 -11.16 9.59
C ALA A 235 3.09 -12.29 8.73
N MET A 236 3.29 -13.45 9.36
CA MET A 236 3.69 -14.69 8.68
C MET A 236 2.84 -15.83 9.20
N LEU A 237 2.33 -16.65 8.27
CA LEU A 237 1.63 -17.89 8.56
C LEU A 237 2.35 -19.02 7.83
N VAL A 238 2.64 -20.08 8.56
CA VAL A 238 3.42 -21.23 8.07
C VAL A 238 2.66 -22.52 8.32
N ARG A 239 2.50 -23.28 7.27
CA ARG A 239 1.96 -24.63 7.28
C ARG A 239 2.94 -25.57 6.59
N GLY A 240 2.85 -26.87 6.79
CA GLY A 240 3.80 -27.82 6.23
C GLY A 240 3.98 -27.77 4.71
N ASP A 241 2.94 -27.36 3.99
CA ASP A 241 2.87 -27.26 2.53
C ASP A 241 2.98 -25.83 1.97
N GLY A 242 3.05 -24.80 2.84
CA GLY A 242 3.18 -23.42 2.35
C GLY A 242 3.35 -22.35 3.41
N ILE A 243 3.75 -21.17 2.94
CA ILE A 243 3.99 -19.96 3.74
C ILE A 243 3.25 -18.81 3.09
N THR A 244 2.59 -18.01 3.89
CA THR A 244 2.04 -16.71 3.50
C THR A 244 2.59 -15.63 4.42
N MET A 245 3.19 -14.59 3.84
CA MET A 245 3.59 -13.38 4.54
C MET A 245 2.73 -12.22 4.03
N ILE A 246 2.32 -11.35 4.93
CA ILE A 246 1.50 -10.17 4.63
C ILE A 246 2.16 -8.97 5.28
N THR A 247 2.17 -7.85 4.56
CA THR A 247 2.46 -6.52 5.11
C THR A 247 1.30 -5.61 4.80
N HIS A 248 0.79 -4.93 5.81
CA HIS A 248 -0.31 -3.98 5.70
C HIS A 248 0.08 -2.68 6.39
N ARG A 249 -0.12 -1.54 5.72
CA ARG A 249 0.14 -0.21 6.30
C ARG A 249 -1.06 0.27 7.09
N VAL A 250 -0.80 0.77 8.30
CA VAL A 250 -1.76 1.47 9.14
C VAL A 250 -1.24 2.89 9.35
N ASN A 251 -1.94 3.88 8.84
CA ASN A 251 -1.64 5.30 9.08
C ASN A 251 -2.27 5.74 10.40
N ILE A 252 -1.51 6.48 11.19
CA ILE A 252 -1.96 7.04 12.47
C ILE A 252 -2.13 8.54 12.26
N GLU A 253 -3.35 9.04 12.41
CA GLU A 253 -3.70 10.43 12.14
C GLU A 253 -4.26 11.12 13.39
N GLU A 254 -4.16 12.42 13.46
CA GLU A 254 -4.84 13.18 14.49
C GLU A 254 -6.36 13.05 14.36
N ALA A 255 -7.05 13.18 15.49
CA ALA A 255 -8.51 13.26 15.44
C ALA A 255 -8.91 14.48 14.59
N PRO A 256 -9.94 14.37 13.72
CA PRO A 256 -10.48 15.53 13.05
C PRO A 256 -10.78 16.63 14.06
N ALA A 257 -10.38 17.88 13.77
CA ALA A 257 -10.74 18.99 14.61
C ALA A 257 -12.26 19.02 14.79
N GLN A 258 -12.74 18.99 16.02
CA GLN A 258 -14.16 19.16 16.27
C GLN A 258 -14.59 20.55 15.79
N PRO A 259 -15.70 20.67 15.05
CA PRO A 259 -16.19 21.93 14.53
C PRO A 259 -16.61 22.90 15.64
#